data_bd621aa0ada2cd14ab9bee8e6345c7b3
#
_entry.id   bd621aa0ada2cd14ab9bee8e6345c7b3
#
_cell.length_a   1.000
_cell.length_b   1.000
_cell.length_c   1.000
_cell.angle_alpha   90.00
_cell.angle_beta   90.00
_cell.angle_gamma   90.00
#
_symmetry.space_group_name_H-M   'P 1'
#
loop_
_entity.id
_entity.type
_entity.pdbx_description
1 polymer ?
#
loop_
_entity_poly.entity_id
_entity_poly.type
_entity_poly.pdbx_seq_one_letter_code
_entity_poly.pdbx_strand_id
1 'polypeptide(L)'
;MVFSMYDPKLLEGVRTIHFIGCGGSGTYPLIQILHSRGYAITGSDVEETKNTEAERALGVRVFIGHDAANVGSAQLVVYSAAIHDDNPELQAARARGIKAVERSVLLGYISRSHPQSVGVAGTHGKTTTTGMITTMLELAGKDPAAVIGGKLPLIGGYGKAGSGQSVVIEACEYHET
;
A
#
# COMPACT_ATOMS: atom_id res chain seq x y z
N MET A 1 2.01 8.22 26.06
CA MET A 1 2.47 9.08 24.95
C MET A 1 1.88 8.49 23.69
N VAL A 2 0.81 9.06 23.15
CA VAL A 2 0.17 8.55 21.92
C VAL A 2 1.11 8.90 20.78
N PHE A 3 1.87 7.94 20.28
CA PHE A 3 2.66 8.12 19.07
C PHE A 3 1.68 8.37 17.92
N SER A 4 1.64 9.58 17.40
CA SER A 4 0.95 9.88 16.17
C SER A 4 1.68 9.11 15.05
N MET A 5 1.15 7.96 14.64
CA MET A 5 1.65 7.17 13.48
C MET A 5 1.47 7.94 12.16
N TYR A 6 0.95 9.14 12.19
CA TYR A 6 0.74 9.97 11.02
C TYR A 6 1.87 11.00 10.87
N ASP A 7 2.58 10.88 9.77
CA ASP A 7 3.56 11.88 9.34
C ASP A 7 3.02 12.60 8.09
N PRO A 8 2.59 13.87 8.22
CA PRO A 8 2.06 14.63 7.08
C PRO A 8 3.10 14.87 5.99
N LYS A 9 4.39 14.71 6.30
CA LYS A 9 5.52 14.91 5.39
C LYS A 9 6.11 13.59 4.86
N LEU A 10 5.42 12.47 5.08
CA LEU A 10 5.94 11.14 4.73
C LEU A 10 6.48 11.05 3.30
N LEU A 11 5.79 11.67 2.34
CA LEU A 11 6.15 11.65 0.92
C LEU A 11 6.74 12.98 0.43
N GLU A 12 7.07 13.91 1.31
CA GLU A 12 7.68 15.19 0.92
C GLU A 12 9.08 14.95 0.35
N GLY A 13 9.32 15.38 -0.89
CA GLY A 13 10.59 15.17 -1.58
C GLY A 13 10.86 13.75 -2.07
N VAL A 14 9.98 12.79 -1.79
CA VAL A 14 10.09 11.41 -2.25
C VAL A 14 9.65 11.31 -3.72
N ARG A 15 10.43 10.60 -4.52
CA ARG A 15 10.11 10.27 -5.92
C ARG A 15 10.19 8.76 -6.19
N THR A 16 11.03 8.05 -5.44
CA THR A 16 11.29 6.62 -5.62
C THR A 16 10.96 5.87 -4.34
N ILE A 17 10.13 4.84 -4.44
CA ILE A 17 9.65 4.05 -3.31
C ILE A 17 9.91 2.57 -3.59
N HIS A 18 10.45 1.88 -2.60
CA HIS A 18 10.63 0.43 -2.66
C HIS A 18 9.68 -0.27 -1.69
N PHE A 19 8.98 -1.31 -2.16
CA PHE A 19 8.06 -2.10 -1.35
C PHE A 19 8.65 -3.48 -1.06
N ILE A 20 8.75 -3.86 0.22
CA ILE A 20 9.16 -5.20 0.66
C ILE A 20 7.88 -5.97 1.03
N GLY A 21 7.64 -7.11 0.35
CA GLY A 21 6.37 -7.85 0.39
C GLY A 21 5.31 -7.20 -0.49
N CYS A 22 5.69 -6.87 -1.73
CA CYS A 22 4.83 -6.14 -2.67
C CYS A 22 3.63 -6.96 -3.15
N GLY A 23 3.77 -8.29 -3.33
CA GLY A 23 2.71 -9.17 -3.82
C GLY A 23 1.52 -9.39 -2.88
N GLY A 24 1.58 -8.82 -1.68
CA GLY A 24 0.49 -8.89 -0.70
C GLY A 24 -0.78 -8.16 -1.16
N SER A 25 -1.96 -8.76 -0.91
CA SER A 25 -3.26 -8.17 -1.29
C SER A 25 -3.52 -6.77 -0.73
N GLY A 26 -2.97 -6.46 0.44
CA GLY A 26 -3.08 -5.12 1.04
C GLY A 26 -2.00 -4.14 0.57
N THR A 27 -0.93 -4.60 -0.08
CA THR A 27 0.17 -3.77 -0.59
C THR A 27 -0.10 -3.31 -2.02
N TYR A 28 -0.56 -4.22 -2.86
CA TYR A 28 -0.83 -3.95 -4.27
C TYR A 28 -1.70 -2.70 -4.52
N PRO A 29 -2.84 -2.48 -3.82
CA PRO A 29 -3.63 -1.26 -4.01
C PRO A 29 -2.88 0.03 -3.69
N LEU A 30 -1.97 0.02 -2.71
CA LEU A 30 -1.15 1.18 -2.38
C LEU A 30 -0.14 1.48 -3.49
N ILE A 31 0.44 0.43 -4.08
CA ILE A 31 1.32 0.54 -5.25
C ILE A 31 0.55 1.17 -6.41
N GLN A 32 -0.67 0.71 -6.71
CA GLN A 32 -1.51 1.29 -7.76
C GLN A 32 -1.77 2.78 -7.53
N ILE A 33 -2.15 3.18 -6.30
CA ILE A 33 -2.44 4.57 -5.94
C ILE A 33 -1.18 5.44 -6.10
N LEU A 34 -0.03 4.99 -5.63
CA LEU A 34 1.20 5.78 -5.74
C LEU A 34 1.74 5.82 -7.16
N HIS A 35 1.65 4.71 -7.90
CA HIS A 35 2.02 4.67 -9.31
C HIS A 35 1.17 5.64 -10.14
N SER A 36 -0.15 5.70 -9.92
CA SER A 36 -1.03 6.66 -10.60
C SER A 36 -0.72 8.12 -10.24
N ARG A 37 -0.09 8.37 -9.10
CA ARG A 37 0.40 9.70 -8.68
C ARG A 37 1.80 10.04 -9.21
N GLY A 38 2.40 9.16 -10.03
CA GLY A 38 3.68 9.39 -10.71
C GLY A 38 4.92 9.03 -9.91
N TYR A 39 4.80 8.28 -8.81
CA TYR A 39 5.97 7.76 -8.10
C TYR A 39 6.63 6.64 -8.89
N ALA A 40 7.96 6.63 -8.93
CA ALA A 40 8.73 5.50 -9.44
C ALA A 40 8.77 4.41 -8.36
N ILE A 41 8.27 3.22 -8.69
CA ILE A 41 8.09 2.15 -7.72
C ILE A 41 8.91 0.93 -8.12
N THR A 42 9.54 0.33 -7.12
CA THR A 42 10.11 -1.02 -7.18
C THR A 42 9.54 -1.85 -6.04
N GLY A 43 9.56 -3.16 -6.17
CA GLY A 43 9.13 -4.05 -5.10
C GLY A 43 9.89 -5.37 -5.08
N SER A 44 9.82 -6.06 -3.95
CA SER A 44 10.31 -7.42 -3.77
C SER A 44 9.27 -8.28 -3.08
N ASP A 45 9.26 -9.58 -3.40
CA ASP A 45 8.47 -10.57 -2.69
C ASP A 45 9.23 -11.91 -2.69
N VAL A 46 8.87 -12.80 -1.77
CA VAL A 46 9.50 -14.13 -1.67
C VAL A 46 9.11 -15.04 -2.84
N GLU A 47 7.93 -14.81 -3.42
CA GLU A 47 7.38 -15.63 -4.49
C GLU A 47 6.63 -14.82 -5.55
N GLU A 48 6.48 -15.44 -6.70
CA GLU A 48 5.66 -14.92 -7.78
C GLU A 48 4.17 -15.08 -7.44
N THR A 49 3.41 -13.98 -7.55
CA THR A 49 1.97 -13.96 -7.30
C THR A 49 1.24 -13.25 -8.44
N LYS A 50 -0.08 -13.37 -8.51
CA LYS A 50 -0.89 -12.60 -9.46
C LYS A 50 -0.74 -11.09 -9.27
N ASN A 51 -0.46 -10.64 -8.05
CA ASN A 51 -0.23 -9.22 -7.78
C ASN A 51 1.13 -8.78 -8.31
N THR A 52 2.20 -9.58 -8.13
CA THR A 52 3.53 -9.26 -8.69
C THR A 52 3.50 -9.23 -10.22
N GLU A 53 2.75 -10.13 -10.86
CA GLU A 53 2.51 -10.10 -12.31
C GLU A 53 1.79 -8.80 -12.72
N ALA A 54 0.73 -8.43 -11.99
CA ALA A 54 -0.04 -7.21 -12.26
C ALA A 54 0.81 -5.94 -12.02
N GLU A 55 1.68 -5.93 -11.02
CA GLU A 55 2.64 -4.85 -10.76
C GLU A 55 3.61 -4.67 -11.93
N ARG A 56 4.16 -5.77 -12.46
CA ARG A 56 5.00 -5.69 -13.66
C ARG A 56 4.24 -5.17 -14.88
N ALA A 57 2.97 -5.54 -15.03
CA ALA A 57 2.12 -5.01 -16.10
C ALA A 57 1.88 -3.49 -15.97
N LEU A 58 1.95 -2.93 -14.75
CA LEU A 58 1.95 -1.49 -14.50
C LEU A 58 3.29 -0.81 -14.79
N GLY A 59 4.36 -1.58 -15.06
CA GLY A 59 5.72 -1.05 -15.24
C GLY A 59 6.54 -1.00 -13.94
N VAL A 60 6.05 -1.57 -12.85
CA VAL A 60 6.80 -1.70 -11.60
C VAL A 60 7.85 -2.79 -11.74
N ARG A 61 9.10 -2.49 -11.36
CA ARG A 61 10.16 -3.48 -11.32
C ARG A 61 10.04 -4.32 -10.06
N VAL A 62 9.72 -5.61 -10.22
CA VAL A 62 9.55 -6.55 -9.12
C VAL A 62 10.68 -7.57 -9.10
N PHE A 63 11.31 -7.73 -7.94
CA PHE A 63 12.33 -8.73 -7.65
C PHE A 63 11.69 -9.91 -6.90
N ILE A 64 12.11 -11.12 -7.22
CA ILE A 64 11.75 -12.31 -6.45
C ILE A 64 12.93 -12.71 -5.58
N GLY A 65 12.67 -12.86 -4.29
CA GLY A 65 13.67 -12.96 -3.25
C GLY A 65 14.10 -11.60 -2.68
N HIS A 66 14.64 -11.64 -1.48
CA HIS A 66 15.09 -10.45 -0.76
C HIS A 66 16.61 -10.31 -0.82
N ASP A 67 17.08 -9.18 -1.34
CA ASP A 67 18.50 -8.83 -1.41
C ASP A 67 18.69 -7.33 -1.12
N ALA A 68 19.73 -7.00 -0.38
CA ALA A 68 20.08 -5.62 -0.03
C ALA A 68 20.19 -4.68 -1.26
N ALA A 69 20.59 -5.23 -2.41
CA ALA A 69 20.71 -4.49 -3.65
C ALA A 69 19.36 -4.07 -4.26
N ASN A 70 18.26 -4.76 -3.93
CA ASN A 70 16.92 -4.45 -4.45
C ASN A 70 16.43 -3.06 -4.02
N VAL A 71 16.89 -2.57 -2.85
CA VAL A 71 16.56 -1.20 -2.37
C VAL A 71 16.98 -0.12 -3.37
N GLY A 72 18.05 -0.37 -4.14
CA GLY A 72 18.49 0.50 -5.22
C GLY A 72 18.63 1.97 -4.81
N SER A 73 17.96 2.88 -5.53
CA SER A 73 17.94 4.33 -5.27
C SER A 73 16.68 4.79 -4.53
N ALA A 74 15.98 3.90 -3.83
CA ALA A 74 14.76 4.25 -3.10
C ALA A 74 15.03 5.34 -2.04
N GLN A 75 14.10 6.27 -1.93
CA GLN A 75 14.11 7.35 -0.94
C GLN A 75 13.18 7.03 0.24
N LEU A 76 12.27 6.11 0.04
CA LEU A 76 11.38 5.55 1.05
C LEU A 76 11.28 4.03 0.84
N VAL A 77 11.33 3.28 1.93
CA VAL A 77 11.02 1.86 1.94
C VAL A 77 9.70 1.65 2.68
N VAL A 78 8.81 0.87 2.09
CA VAL A 78 7.54 0.47 2.70
C VAL A 78 7.55 -1.05 2.83
N TYR A 79 7.27 -1.57 4.01
CA TYR A 79 7.30 -3.01 4.24
C TYR A 79 6.00 -3.52 4.88
N SER A 80 5.67 -4.77 4.57
CA SER A 80 4.53 -5.46 5.14
C SER A 80 4.84 -5.90 6.59
N ALA A 81 3.82 -6.00 7.44
CA ALA A 81 3.98 -6.49 8.82
C ALA A 81 4.57 -7.92 8.93
N ALA A 82 4.56 -8.70 7.83
CA ALA A 82 5.18 -10.01 7.77
C ALA A 82 6.72 -9.96 7.59
N ILE A 83 7.29 -8.79 7.36
CA ILE A 83 8.73 -8.60 7.18
C ILE A 83 9.39 -8.41 8.55
N HIS A 84 10.30 -9.32 8.86
CA HIS A 84 11.05 -9.29 10.10
C HIS A 84 12.27 -8.36 10.03
N ASP A 85 12.80 -7.97 11.18
CA ASP A 85 13.90 -7.02 11.31
C ASP A 85 15.23 -7.52 10.70
N ASP A 86 15.39 -8.82 10.49
CA ASP A 86 16.55 -9.46 9.85
C ASP A 86 16.49 -9.45 8.31
N ASN A 87 15.41 -8.93 7.71
CA ASN A 87 15.30 -8.84 6.25
C ASN A 87 16.44 -7.97 5.68
N PRO A 88 17.19 -8.47 4.68
CA PRO A 88 18.39 -7.78 4.16
C PRO A 88 18.08 -6.42 3.53
N GLU A 89 16.91 -6.25 2.93
CA GLU A 89 16.49 -4.97 2.33
C GLU A 89 16.16 -3.95 3.42
N LEU A 90 15.46 -4.37 4.48
CA LEU A 90 15.12 -3.51 5.61
C LEU A 90 16.39 -3.07 6.35
N GLN A 91 17.35 -3.98 6.56
CA GLN A 91 18.65 -3.67 7.13
C GLN A 91 19.47 -2.71 6.25
N ALA A 92 19.49 -2.94 4.94
CA ALA A 92 20.17 -2.07 3.98
C ALA A 92 19.56 -0.66 3.96
N ALA A 93 18.24 -0.54 4.00
CA ALA A 93 17.57 0.75 4.09
C ALA A 93 17.98 1.52 5.36
N ARG A 94 17.94 0.86 6.52
CA ARG A 94 18.35 1.43 7.82
C ARG A 94 19.82 1.85 7.83
N ALA A 95 20.71 0.99 7.33
CA ALA A 95 22.15 1.27 7.27
C ALA A 95 22.46 2.49 6.38
N ARG A 96 21.66 2.74 5.36
CA ARG A 96 21.78 3.87 4.43
C ARG A 96 21.02 5.12 4.89
N GLY A 97 20.37 5.10 6.06
CA GLY A 97 19.56 6.20 6.56
C GLY A 97 18.28 6.47 5.73
N ILE A 98 17.85 5.48 4.93
CA ILE A 98 16.60 5.57 4.18
C ILE A 98 15.44 5.32 5.13
N LYS A 99 14.45 6.21 5.13
CA LYS A 99 13.24 6.04 5.93
C LYS A 99 12.52 4.76 5.54
N ALA A 100 12.30 3.89 6.50
CA ALA A 100 11.52 2.67 6.33
C ALA A 100 10.28 2.74 7.22
N VAL A 101 9.11 2.49 6.64
CA VAL A 101 7.83 2.55 7.34
C VAL A 101 7.00 1.30 7.05
N GLU A 102 6.22 0.89 8.03
CA GLU A 102 5.25 -0.17 7.82
C GLU A 102 4.12 0.28 6.87
N ARG A 103 3.56 -0.64 6.13
CA ARG A 103 2.43 -0.42 5.20
C ARG A 103 1.25 0.31 5.84
N SER A 104 0.96 0.04 7.10
CA SER A 104 -0.09 0.70 7.87
C SER A 104 0.09 2.23 7.98
N VAL A 105 1.34 2.69 8.13
CA VAL A 105 1.67 4.12 8.17
C VAL A 105 1.39 4.79 6.83
N LEU A 106 1.77 4.13 5.73
CA LEU A 106 1.48 4.62 4.38
C LEU A 106 -0.03 4.62 4.10
N LEU A 107 -0.77 3.59 4.52
CA LEU A 107 -2.23 3.53 4.39
C LEU A 107 -2.88 4.71 5.13
N GLY A 108 -2.44 5.01 6.34
CA GLY A 108 -2.90 6.17 7.11
C GLY A 108 -2.60 7.50 6.40
N TYR A 109 -1.43 7.62 5.76
CA TYR A 109 -1.08 8.79 4.95
C TYR A 109 -2.01 8.94 3.74
N ILE A 110 -2.21 7.87 2.99
CA ILE A 110 -3.09 7.86 1.81
C ILE A 110 -4.53 8.22 2.20
N SER A 111 -5.02 7.62 3.28
CA SER A 111 -6.34 7.93 3.84
C SER A 111 -6.52 9.44 4.06
N ARG A 112 -5.58 10.07 4.74
CA ARG A 112 -5.66 11.51 5.08
C ARG A 112 -5.32 12.44 3.93
N SER A 113 -4.71 11.94 2.85
CA SER A 113 -4.39 12.72 1.66
C SER A 113 -5.58 12.91 0.70
N HIS A 114 -6.69 12.19 0.93
CA HIS A 114 -7.92 12.36 0.16
C HIS A 114 -8.90 13.29 0.88
N PRO A 115 -9.60 14.17 0.13
CA PRO A 115 -10.62 15.06 0.71
C PRO A 115 -11.73 14.33 1.47
N GLN A 116 -12.08 13.13 1.01
CA GLN A 116 -13.10 12.27 1.59
C GLN A 116 -12.51 10.90 1.86
N SER A 117 -12.41 10.50 3.11
CA SER A 117 -11.88 9.20 3.50
C SER A 117 -12.89 8.43 4.33
N VAL A 118 -13.17 7.20 3.93
CA VAL A 118 -14.02 6.27 4.65
C VAL A 118 -13.17 5.08 5.10
N GLY A 119 -12.96 4.96 6.41
CA GLY A 119 -12.30 3.82 7.03
C GLY A 119 -13.32 2.88 7.63
N VAL A 120 -13.28 1.60 7.24
CA VAL A 120 -14.17 0.55 7.78
C VAL A 120 -13.38 -0.30 8.77
N ALA A 121 -13.70 -0.18 10.03
CA ALA A 121 -13.13 -0.97 11.14
C ALA A 121 -14.18 -1.91 11.71
N GLY A 122 -13.74 -2.91 12.47
CA GLY A 122 -14.61 -3.87 13.18
C GLY A 122 -14.08 -5.30 13.12
N THR A 123 -14.53 -6.13 14.05
CA THR A 123 -14.09 -7.54 14.14
C THR A 123 -14.55 -8.35 12.92
N HIS A 124 -15.78 -8.13 12.45
CA HIS A 124 -16.37 -8.84 11.31
C HIS A 124 -16.99 -7.88 10.30
N GLY A 125 -17.15 -8.31 9.05
CA GLY A 125 -17.85 -7.58 8.00
C GLY A 125 -17.07 -6.43 7.36
N LYS A 126 -15.83 -6.17 7.74
CA LYS A 126 -15.00 -5.10 7.16
C LYS A 126 -14.95 -5.16 5.64
N THR A 127 -14.49 -6.27 5.09
CA THR A 127 -14.34 -6.49 3.64
C THR A 127 -15.66 -6.31 2.89
N THR A 128 -16.75 -6.88 3.42
CA THR A 128 -18.08 -6.76 2.81
C THR A 128 -18.54 -5.30 2.80
N THR A 129 -18.45 -4.61 3.93
CA THR A 129 -18.88 -3.21 4.06
C THR A 129 -18.03 -2.28 3.17
N THR A 130 -16.70 -2.47 3.17
CA THR A 130 -15.79 -1.71 2.30
C THR A 130 -16.13 -1.93 0.82
N GLY A 131 -16.40 -3.19 0.44
CA GLY A 131 -16.82 -3.54 -0.92
C GLY A 131 -18.16 -2.92 -1.30
N MET A 132 -19.14 -2.90 -0.40
CA MET A 132 -20.46 -2.28 -0.65
C MET A 132 -20.32 -0.75 -0.84
N ILE A 133 -19.58 -0.06 0.02
CA ILE A 133 -19.37 1.39 -0.08
C ILE A 133 -18.64 1.71 -1.40
N THR A 134 -17.58 0.95 -1.72
CA THR A 134 -16.85 1.12 -2.98
C THR A 134 -17.77 0.93 -4.18
N THR A 135 -18.61 -0.12 -4.17
CA THR A 135 -19.59 -0.37 -5.24
C THR A 135 -20.56 0.78 -5.40
N MET A 136 -21.11 1.31 -4.30
CA MET A 136 -22.04 2.45 -4.36
C MET A 136 -21.38 3.69 -4.97
N LEU A 137 -20.15 4.01 -4.57
CA LEU A 137 -19.42 5.14 -5.13
C LEU A 137 -19.05 4.96 -6.59
N GLU A 138 -18.67 3.75 -7.01
CA GLU A 138 -18.42 3.40 -8.41
C GLU A 138 -19.67 3.62 -9.26
N LEU A 139 -20.80 3.03 -8.85
CA LEU A 139 -22.07 3.15 -9.58
C LEU A 139 -22.59 4.59 -9.61
N ALA A 140 -22.24 5.41 -8.60
CA ALA A 140 -22.53 6.84 -8.59
C ALA A 140 -21.55 7.68 -9.44
N GLY A 141 -20.63 7.06 -10.17
CA GLY A 141 -19.63 7.74 -11.01
C GLY A 141 -18.60 8.56 -10.24
N LYS A 142 -18.33 8.21 -8.97
CA LYS A 142 -17.38 8.95 -8.12
C LYS A 142 -15.94 8.47 -8.25
N ASP A 143 -15.70 7.34 -8.90
CA ASP A 143 -14.37 6.75 -9.16
C ASP A 143 -13.43 6.78 -7.92
N PRO A 144 -13.82 6.17 -6.80
CA PRO A 144 -13.04 6.23 -5.57
C PRO A 144 -11.72 5.45 -5.68
N ALA A 145 -10.69 5.87 -4.94
CA ALA A 145 -9.62 4.96 -4.58
C ALA A 145 -10.15 3.93 -3.56
N ALA A 146 -9.63 2.70 -3.62
CA ALA A 146 -10.08 1.64 -2.73
C ALA A 146 -8.94 0.73 -2.29
N VAL A 147 -8.95 0.33 -1.01
CA VAL A 147 -8.08 -0.70 -0.42
C VAL A 147 -8.96 -1.67 0.36
N ILE A 148 -9.12 -2.88 -0.15
CA ILE A 148 -10.08 -3.88 0.34
C ILE A 148 -9.35 -5.17 0.67
N GLY A 149 -9.66 -5.81 1.79
CA GLY A 149 -9.05 -7.08 2.21
C GLY A 149 -9.46 -8.29 1.36
N GLY A 150 -10.47 -8.18 0.50
CA GLY A 150 -10.96 -9.21 -0.39
C GLY A 150 -11.13 -8.72 -1.84
N LYS A 151 -11.24 -9.66 -2.76
CA LYS A 151 -11.42 -9.34 -4.18
C LYS A 151 -12.82 -8.81 -4.45
N LEU A 152 -12.92 -7.62 -5.04
CA LEU A 152 -14.15 -7.03 -5.53
C LEU A 152 -14.17 -7.10 -7.08
N PRO A 153 -15.01 -7.96 -7.69
CA PRO A 153 -15.02 -8.16 -9.15
C PRO A 153 -15.25 -6.87 -9.93
N LEU A 154 -16.08 -5.97 -9.42
CA LEU A 154 -16.42 -4.70 -10.07
C LEU A 154 -15.19 -3.84 -10.38
N ILE A 155 -14.18 -3.86 -9.52
CA ILE A 155 -12.92 -3.12 -9.70
C ILE A 155 -11.75 -4.02 -10.13
N GLY A 156 -12.02 -5.29 -10.40
CA GLY A 156 -11.03 -6.25 -10.90
C GLY A 156 -10.01 -6.74 -9.89
N GLY A 157 -10.12 -6.38 -8.60
CA GLY A 157 -9.07 -6.73 -7.63
C GLY A 157 -9.37 -6.39 -6.17
N TYR A 158 -8.31 -6.24 -5.40
CA TYR A 158 -8.33 -5.92 -3.97
C TYR A 158 -8.35 -4.40 -3.71
N GLY A 159 -8.30 -3.61 -4.78
CA GLY A 159 -8.34 -2.16 -4.73
C GLY A 159 -8.07 -1.53 -6.08
N LYS A 160 -8.08 -0.21 -6.11
CA LYS A 160 -7.80 0.60 -7.29
C LYS A 160 -7.32 1.99 -6.90
N ALA A 161 -6.67 2.66 -7.84
CA ALA A 161 -6.19 4.02 -7.63
C ALA A 161 -7.32 5.06 -7.56
N GLY A 162 -8.35 4.91 -8.43
CA GLY A 162 -9.38 5.93 -8.59
C GLY A 162 -8.85 7.29 -9.02
N SER A 163 -9.71 8.13 -9.58
CA SER A 163 -9.40 9.53 -9.92
C SER A 163 -10.28 10.52 -9.13
N GLY A 164 -11.21 10.00 -8.34
CA GLY A 164 -12.14 10.79 -7.54
C GLY A 164 -11.53 11.33 -6.24
N GLN A 165 -12.35 12.07 -5.53
CA GLN A 165 -11.94 12.71 -4.26
C GLN A 165 -12.01 11.76 -3.06
N SER A 166 -12.63 10.59 -3.22
CA SER A 166 -12.90 9.67 -2.14
C SER A 166 -11.89 8.52 -2.11
N VAL A 167 -11.56 8.06 -0.90
CA VAL A 167 -10.88 6.79 -0.68
C VAL A 167 -11.67 5.95 0.31
N VAL A 168 -11.83 4.67 0.00
CA VAL A 168 -12.48 3.68 0.88
C VAL A 168 -11.43 2.66 1.29
N ILE A 169 -11.19 2.54 2.57
CA ILE A 169 -10.15 1.64 3.10
C ILE A 169 -10.72 0.67 4.12
N GLU A 170 -10.29 -0.56 4.04
CA GLU A 170 -10.43 -1.52 5.12
C GLU A 170 -9.33 -1.24 6.15
N ALA A 171 -9.74 -0.75 7.33
CA ALA A 171 -8.81 -0.53 8.43
C ALA A 171 -8.46 -1.90 9.04
N CYS A 172 -7.20 -2.30 8.91
CA CYS A 172 -6.69 -3.49 9.60
C CYS A 172 -6.67 -3.22 11.11
N GLU A 173 -7.07 -4.23 11.90
CA GLU A 173 -6.81 -4.22 13.33
C GLU A 173 -5.29 -4.28 13.55
N TYR A 174 -4.78 -3.30 14.27
CA TYR A 174 -3.40 -3.34 14.74
C TYR A 174 -3.35 -4.35 15.87
N HIS A 175 -2.73 -5.49 15.65
CA HIS A 175 -2.38 -6.38 16.75
C HIS A 175 -1.14 -5.82 17.45
N GLU A 176 -1.34 -5.12 18.57
CA GLU A 176 -0.32 -5.01 19.58
C GLU A 176 -0.15 -6.40 20.20
N THR A 177 0.94 -7.08 19.91
CA THR A 177 1.45 -8.22 20.68
C THR A 177 2.60 -7.77 21.54
#